data_240b8e8e1fce0a4bb1c7efc2ec0c9154
#
_entry.id   240b8e8e1fce0a4bb1c7efc2ec0c9154
#
_cell.length_a   1.000
_cell.length_b   1.000
_cell.length_c   1.000
_cell.angle_alpha   90.00
_cell.angle_beta   90.00
_cell.angle_gamma   90.00
#
_symmetry.space_group_name_H-M   'P 1'
#
loop_
_entity.id
_entity.type
_entity.pdbx_description
1 polymer ?
#
loop_
_entity_poly.entity_id
_entity_poly.type
_entity_poly.pdbx_seq_one_letter_code
_entity_poly.pdbx_strand_id
1 'polypeptide(L)'
;MRSQGEEHRYNPATIHLLQQSTRTGSYEMFKQYTDLVDKENHGNLRALMDFKYAENPIPLEEVESVDEIVKHFKTGAMSYGSISQEAHETLAIAMNHLHGKSNTGEGGESNERLDSAGTKDDRCSAIKQVASGRFGVTSRYLVSAREIQIKMAQGAKPGEGGHLPAKKVYPWVAKTRHSTPGVSLISPPPHHDIYLSRTWHS
;
A
#
# COMPACT_ATOMS: atom_id res chain seq x y z
N MET A 1 -0.82 27.17 0.51
CA MET A 1 -1.79 27.30 1.62
C MET A 1 -2.37 28.70 1.60
N ARG A 2 -3.64 28.86 1.92
CA ARG A 2 -4.23 30.19 2.12
C ARG A 2 -3.73 30.75 3.46
N SER A 3 -3.40 32.03 3.53
CA SER A 3 -2.83 32.65 4.73
C SER A 3 -3.77 32.65 5.96
N GLN A 4 -5.04 32.29 5.79
CA GLN A 4 -6.06 32.11 6.83
C GLN A 4 -6.83 30.80 6.66
N GLY A 5 -6.21 29.79 6.08
CA GLY A 5 -6.81 28.47 5.91
C GLY A 5 -6.65 27.60 7.15
N GLU A 6 -7.41 26.50 7.19
CA GLU A 6 -7.28 25.49 8.22
C GLU A 6 -5.89 24.86 8.21
N GLU A 7 -5.42 24.42 9.36
CA GLU A 7 -4.19 23.67 9.49
C GLU A 7 -4.37 22.27 8.86
N HIS A 8 -3.38 21.87 8.07
CA HIS A 8 -3.36 20.56 7.42
C HIS A 8 -2.24 19.68 8.01
N ARG A 9 -2.55 18.42 8.17
CA ARG A 9 -1.58 17.40 8.62
C ARG A 9 -0.30 17.38 7.76
N TYR A 10 -0.44 17.61 6.47
CA TYR A 10 0.68 17.72 5.54
C TYR A 10 0.78 19.16 5.06
N ASN A 11 1.84 19.83 5.44
CA ASN A 11 2.13 21.20 5.06
C ASN A 11 3.48 21.29 4.34
N PRO A 12 3.83 22.41 3.72
CA PRO A 12 5.10 22.55 3.00
C PRO A 12 6.33 22.25 3.85
N ALA A 13 6.33 22.61 5.13
CA ALA A 13 7.47 22.38 6.03
C ALA A 13 7.66 20.89 6.35
N THR A 14 6.59 20.17 6.72
CA THR A 14 6.63 18.75 7.02
C THR A 14 7.02 17.94 5.78
N ILE A 15 6.46 18.26 4.60
CA ILE A 15 6.80 17.58 3.34
C ILE A 15 8.26 17.84 2.97
N HIS A 16 8.74 19.09 3.09
CA HIS A 16 10.13 19.43 2.80
C HIS A 16 11.12 18.67 3.68
N LEU A 17 10.91 18.69 5.00
CA LEU A 17 11.78 17.99 5.95
C LEU A 17 11.81 16.49 5.69
N LEU A 18 10.65 15.85 5.45
CA LEU A 18 10.58 14.43 5.13
C LEU A 18 11.36 14.11 3.85
N GLN A 19 11.15 14.86 2.77
CA GLN A 19 11.81 14.64 1.50
C GLN A 19 13.33 14.86 1.60
N GLN A 20 13.76 15.91 2.29
CA GLN A 20 15.19 16.19 2.42
C GLN A 20 15.89 15.18 3.33
N SER A 21 15.29 14.81 4.46
CA SER A 21 15.86 13.80 5.35
C SER A 21 16.08 12.46 4.65
N THR A 22 15.12 12.03 3.82
CA THR A 22 15.23 10.77 3.06
C THR A 22 16.24 10.86 1.92
N ARG A 23 16.31 12.00 1.19
CA ARG A 23 17.25 12.20 0.08
C ARG A 23 18.71 12.30 0.55
N THR A 24 18.93 12.94 1.69
CA THR A 24 20.27 13.17 2.23
C THR A 24 20.71 12.13 3.25
N GLY A 25 19.81 11.27 3.72
CA GLY A 25 20.06 10.33 4.82
C GLY A 25 20.32 11.04 6.18
N SER A 26 19.85 12.30 6.33
CA SER A 26 20.09 13.09 7.53
C SER A 26 19.12 12.71 8.66
N TYR A 27 19.63 12.04 9.67
CA TYR A 27 18.87 11.72 10.88
C TYR A 27 18.44 12.98 11.65
N GLU A 28 19.27 14.02 11.68
CA GLU A 28 18.93 15.29 12.33
C GLU A 28 17.70 15.93 11.67
N MET A 29 17.66 16.00 10.34
CA MET A 29 16.47 16.50 9.62
C MET A 29 15.24 15.62 9.86
N PHE A 30 15.43 14.31 9.97
CA PHE A 30 14.34 13.39 10.31
C PHE A 30 13.80 13.67 11.71
N LYS A 31 14.66 13.95 12.70
CA LYS A 31 14.22 14.36 14.05
C LYS A 31 13.45 15.68 14.02
N GLN A 32 13.91 16.67 13.25
CA GLN A 32 13.15 17.93 13.06
C GLN A 32 11.76 17.66 12.44
N TYR A 33 11.69 16.73 11.48
CA TYR A 33 10.42 16.31 10.90
C TYR A 33 9.49 15.67 11.96
N THR A 34 9.98 14.74 12.76
CA THR A 34 9.18 14.08 13.80
C THR A 34 8.68 15.07 14.84
N ASP A 35 9.54 15.95 15.32
CA ASP A 35 9.19 16.98 16.31
C ASP A 35 8.12 17.96 15.79
N LEU A 36 8.21 18.32 14.49
CA LEU A 36 7.23 19.20 13.85
C LEU A 36 5.87 18.49 13.70
N VAL A 37 5.88 17.25 13.24
CA VAL A 37 4.66 16.45 13.09
C VAL A 37 3.96 16.21 14.41
N ASP A 38 4.71 15.91 15.47
CA ASP A 38 4.15 15.66 16.80
C ASP A 38 3.55 16.94 17.40
N LYS A 39 4.14 18.11 17.13
CA LYS A 39 3.61 19.41 17.60
C LYS A 39 2.37 19.88 16.84
N GLU A 40 2.30 19.62 15.54
CA GLU A 40 1.25 20.17 14.66
C GLU A 40 0.04 19.23 14.47
N ASN A 41 0.10 18.00 14.93
CA ASN A 41 -0.87 16.96 14.57
C ASN A 41 -2.07 16.87 15.53
N HIS A 42 -2.63 18.01 15.96
CA HIS A 42 -3.75 18.06 16.92
C HIS A 42 -5.09 17.53 16.37
N GLY A 43 -5.21 17.35 15.07
CA GLY A 43 -6.40 16.81 14.41
C GLY A 43 -6.50 15.27 14.39
N ASN A 44 -5.57 14.55 15.04
CA ASN A 44 -5.53 13.10 15.04
C ASN A 44 -5.51 12.58 16.47
N LEU A 45 -6.43 11.65 16.80
CA LEU A 45 -6.52 11.05 18.13
C LEU A 45 -5.20 10.43 18.60
N ARG A 46 -4.41 9.86 17.68
CA ARG A 46 -3.11 9.28 18.00
C ARG A 46 -2.12 10.32 18.55
N ALA A 47 -2.15 11.55 18.06
CA ALA A 47 -1.29 12.62 18.53
C ALA A 47 -1.64 13.13 19.95
N LEU A 48 -2.81 12.78 20.45
CA LEU A 48 -3.26 13.08 21.80
C LEU A 48 -2.90 11.96 22.81
N MET A 49 -2.30 10.88 22.34
CA MET A 49 -1.87 9.75 23.19
C MET A 49 -0.37 9.77 23.35
N ASP A 50 0.08 9.33 24.51
CA ASP A 50 1.50 9.11 24.81
C ASP A 50 1.71 7.70 25.32
N PHE A 51 2.97 7.24 25.36
CA PHE A 51 3.34 5.94 25.92
C PHE A 51 3.29 5.98 27.44
N LYS A 52 2.62 4.98 28.02
CA LYS A 52 2.75 4.71 29.44
C LYS A 52 3.95 3.79 29.64
N TYR A 53 5.08 4.38 30.01
CA TYR A 53 6.28 3.59 30.30
C TYR A 53 6.12 2.74 31.55
N ALA A 54 6.73 1.56 31.53
CA ALA A 54 6.82 0.70 32.70
C ALA A 54 7.77 1.31 33.74
N GLU A 55 7.49 1.11 35.02
CA GLU A 55 8.38 1.53 36.11
C GLU A 55 9.73 0.81 36.06
N ASN A 56 9.69 -0.48 35.69
CA ASN A 56 10.87 -1.32 35.52
C ASN A 56 10.91 -1.79 34.06
N PRO A 57 11.77 -1.18 33.21
CA PRO A 57 11.94 -1.62 31.83
C PRO A 57 12.62 -2.99 31.78
N ILE A 58 12.28 -3.76 30.73
CA ILE A 58 12.98 -5.02 30.44
C ILE A 58 14.38 -4.73 29.90
N PRO A 59 15.35 -5.64 30.07
CA PRO A 59 16.68 -5.53 29.45
C PRO A 59 16.59 -5.41 27.94
N LEU A 60 17.53 -4.69 27.32
CA LEU A 60 17.51 -4.44 25.87
C LEU A 60 17.61 -5.74 25.05
N GLU A 61 18.31 -6.74 25.55
CA GLU A 61 18.47 -8.06 24.94
C GLU A 61 17.18 -8.88 24.91
N GLU A 62 16.19 -8.54 25.72
CA GLU A 62 14.86 -9.14 25.73
C GLU A 62 13.87 -8.39 24.82
N VAL A 63 14.27 -7.22 24.31
CA VAL A 63 13.45 -6.45 23.36
C VAL A 63 13.54 -7.06 21.98
N GLU A 64 12.40 -7.19 21.31
CA GLU A 64 12.33 -7.67 19.92
C GLU A 64 13.24 -6.83 19.01
N SER A 65 14.03 -7.48 18.16
CA SER A 65 14.95 -6.79 17.25
C SER A 65 14.22 -5.97 16.20
N VAL A 66 14.88 -4.94 15.66
CA VAL A 66 14.32 -4.12 14.58
C VAL A 66 13.93 -4.99 13.38
N ASP A 67 14.72 -5.98 13.03
CA ASP A 67 14.45 -6.88 11.91
C ASP A 67 13.19 -7.71 12.12
N GLU A 68 12.91 -8.15 13.35
CA GLU A 68 11.66 -8.84 13.67
C GLU A 68 10.46 -7.88 13.66
N ILE A 69 10.63 -6.69 14.25
CA ILE A 69 9.57 -5.66 14.26
C ILE A 69 9.15 -5.29 12.84
N VAL A 70 10.10 -5.10 11.92
CA VAL A 70 9.81 -4.67 10.53
C VAL A 70 9.01 -5.72 9.76
N LYS A 71 9.13 -7.02 10.08
CA LYS A 71 8.32 -8.08 9.45
C LYS A 71 6.82 -7.93 9.65
N HIS A 72 6.41 -7.20 10.70
CA HIS A 72 4.99 -6.90 10.96
C HIS A 72 4.46 -5.74 10.13
N PHE A 73 5.33 -4.94 9.51
CA PHE A 73 4.91 -3.78 8.71
C PHE A 73 4.44 -4.19 7.32
N LYS A 74 3.34 -3.59 6.90
CA LYS A 74 2.69 -3.84 5.60
C LYS A 74 2.32 -2.52 4.95
N THR A 75 2.42 -2.44 3.62
CA THR A 75 1.86 -1.29 2.90
C THR A 75 0.34 -1.38 2.85
N GLY A 76 -0.33 -0.24 2.66
CA GLY A 76 -1.72 -0.23 2.25
C GLY A 76 -1.91 -0.94 0.90
N ALA A 77 -3.09 -1.48 0.68
CA ALA A 77 -3.46 -2.11 -0.59
C ALA A 77 -3.75 -1.03 -1.64
N MET A 78 -2.83 -0.86 -2.58
CA MET A 78 -2.96 0.09 -3.70
C MET A 78 -2.88 -0.65 -5.01
N SER A 79 -3.96 -0.57 -5.81
CA SER A 79 -4.10 -1.37 -7.02
C SER A 79 -3.17 -0.92 -8.14
N TYR A 80 -2.62 -1.88 -8.87
CA TYR A 80 -1.89 -1.65 -10.12
C TYR A 80 -2.81 -0.97 -11.15
N GLY A 81 -2.43 0.22 -11.58
CA GLY A 81 -3.24 1.09 -12.43
C GLY A 81 -3.96 2.22 -11.68
N SER A 82 -4.17 2.12 -10.35
CA SER A 82 -4.60 3.25 -9.53
C SER A 82 -3.43 4.18 -9.22
N ILE A 83 -2.27 3.61 -8.92
CA ILE A 83 -0.97 4.28 -8.86
C ILE A 83 -0.14 3.88 -10.07
N SER A 84 0.97 4.59 -10.35
CA SER A 84 1.85 4.27 -11.45
C SER A 84 2.57 2.93 -11.23
N GLN A 85 3.08 2.35 -12.31
CA GLN A 85 3.87 1.12 -12.25
C GLN A 85 5.11 1.32 -11.37
N GLU A 86 5.81 2.42 -11.56
CA GLU A 86 7.03 2.74 -10.82
C GLU A 86 6.78 2.86 -9.32
N ALA A 87 5.70 3.53 -8.92
CA ALA A 87 5.33 3.65 -7.52
C ALA A 87 4.97 2.29 -6.91
N HIS A 88 4.23 1.48 -7.64
CA HIS A 88 3.83 0.14 -7.19
C HIS A 88 5.03 -0.80 -7.03
N GLU A 89 5.98 -0.77 -7.97
CA GLU A 89 7.23 -1.54 -7.92
C GLU A 89 8.17 -1.03 -6.83
N THR A 90 8.31 0.29 -6.68
CA THR A 90 9.16 0.90 -5.65
C THR A 90 8.72 0.48 -4.24
N LEU A 91 7.41 0.43 -3.99
CA LEU A 91 6.88 -0.06 -2.71
C LEU A 91 7.24 -1.53 -2.46
N ALA A 92 7.17 -2.37 -3.50
CA ALA A 92 7.54 -3.78 -3.39
C ALA A 92 9.04 -3.93 -3.09
N ILE A 93 9.89 -3.25 -3.84
CA ILE A 93 11.35 -3.25 -3.64
C ILE A 93 11.71 -2.79 -2.23
N ALA A 94 11.17 -1.66 -1.79
CA ALA A 94 11.44 -1.11 -0.46
C ALA A 94 11.06 -2.09 0.65
N MET A 95 9.87 -2.68 0.57
CA MET A 95 9.40 -3.62 1.58
C MET A 95 10.16 -4.95 1.55
N ASN A 96 10.56 -5.43 0.37
CA ASN A 96 11.39 -6.63 0.27
C ASN A 96 12.80 -6.40 0.87
N HIS A 97 13.40 -5.25 0.63
CA HIS A 97 14.69 -4.89 1.25
C HIS A 97 14.61 -4.74 2.77
N LEU A 98 13.50 -4.25 3.29
CA LEU A 98 13.25 -4.10 4.73
C LEU A 98 12.72 -5.37 5.40
N HIS A 99 12.49 -6.45 4.65
CA HIS A 99 11.81 -7.67 5.13
C HIS A 99 10.37 -7.48 5.60
N GLY A 100 9.76 -6.32 5.27
CA GLY A 100 8.34 -6.06 5.43
C GLY A 100 7.52 -6.66 4.28
N LYS A 101 6.25 -6.28 4.18
CA LYS A 101 5.34 -6.85 3.18
C LYS A 101 4.62 -5.77 2.38
N SER A 102 4.82 -5.73 1.08
CA SER A 102 4.00 -4.90 0.18
C SER A 102 2.74 -5.64 -0.25
N ASN A 103 1.69 -4.89 -0.52
CA ASN A 103 0.37 -5.39 -0.94
C ASN A 103 0.06 -4.94 -2.37
N THR A 104 -0.30 -5.87 -3.23
CA THR A 104 -0.62 -5.58 -4.64
C THR A 104 -1.85 -4.71 -4.83
N GLY A 105 -2.77 -4.66 -3.85
CA GLY A 105 -4.13 -4.22 -4.11
C GLY A 105 -4.86 -5.20 -5.04
N GLU A 106 -6.05 -4.82 -5.48
CA GLU A 106 -6.94 -5.69 -6.25
C GLU A 106 -6.65 -5.74 -7.77
N GLY A 107 -5.59 -5.10 -8.24
CA GLY A 107 -5.32 -4.94 -9.68
C GLY A 107 -4.47 -6.03 -10.33
N GLY A 108 -4.06 -7.04 -9.58
CA GLY A 108 -3.12 -8.05 -10.06
C GLY A 108 -1.66 -7.58 -10.05
N GLU A 109 -0.79 -8.35 -10.63
CA GLU A 109 0.63 -8.10 -10.75
C GLU A 109 1.17 -8.68 -12.06
N SER A 110 2.09 -7.96 -12.74
CA SER A 110 2.60 -8.43 -14.03
C SER A 110 3.48 -9.68 -13.87
N ASN A 111 3.54 -10.50 -14.93
CA ASN A 111 4.36 -11.71 -14.92
C ASN A 111 5.85 -11.40 -14.73
N GLU A 112 6.32 -10.30 -15.31
CA GLU A 112 7.71 -9.84 -15.20
C GLU A 112 8.10 -9.55 -13.73
N ARG A 113 7.14 -9.08 -12.93
CA ARG A 113 7.34 -8.89 -11.49
C ARG A 113 7.33 -10.21 -10.73
N LEU A 114 6.43 -11.12 -11.08
CA LEU A 114 6.38 -12.45 -10.48
C LEU A 114 7.68 -13.23 -10.75
N ASP A 115 8.28 -13.04 -11.93
CA ASP A 115 9.56 -13.66 -12.30
C ASP A 115 10.76 -13.07 -11.55
N SER A 116 10.64 -11.85 -11.01
CA SER A 116 11.71 -11.22 -10.22
C SER A 116 11.81 -11.71 -8.79
N ALA A 117 10.86 -12.52 -8.32
CA ALA A 117 10.81 -13.02 -6.95
C ALA A 117 12.10 -13.72 -6.54
N GLY A 118 12.67 -13.32 -5.40
CA GLY A 118 13.91 -13.89 -4.86
C GLY A 118 15.18 -13.46 -5.58
N THR A 119 15.10 -12.58 -6.58
CA THR A 119 16.29 -11.98 -7.23
C THR A 119 16.76 -10.75 -6.47
N LYS A 120 17.93 -10.22 -6.84
CA LYS A 120 18.45 -8.95 -6.26
C LYS A 120 17.50 -7.77 -6.50
N ASP A 121 16.70 -7.82 -7.57
CA ASP A 121 15.74 -6.79 -7.97
C ASP A 121 14.30 -7.31 -7.78
N ASP A 122 14.02 -7.87 -6.60
CA ASP A 122 12.72 -8.47 -6.29
C ASP A 122 11.63 -7.40 -6.19
N ARG A 123 10.79 -7.37 -7.21
CA ARG A 123 9.63 -6.46 -7.34
C ARG A 123 8.30 -7.16 -7.04
N CYS A 124 8.35 -8.41 -6.61
CA CYS A 124 7.17 -9.21 -6.30
C CYS A 124 6.62 -8.81 -4.93
N SER A 125 5.35 -8.40 -4.87
CA SER A 125 4.71 -8.08 -3.61
C SER A 125 4.39 -9.33 -2.80
N ALA A 126 4.67 -9.29 -1.50
CA ALA A 126 4.46 -10.43 -0.60
C ALA A 126 2.97 -10.75 -0.40
N ILE A 127 2.13 -9.71 -0.33
CA ILE A 127 0.68 -9.85 -0.12
C ILE A 127 -0.04 -9.70 -1.45
N LYS A 128 -0.80 -10.73 -1.83
CA LYS A 128 -1.67 -10.72 -3.00
C LYS A 128 -3.11 -10.49 -2.56
N GLN A 129 -3.67 -9.35 -2.93
CA GLN A 129 -5.08 -9.08 -2.64
C GLN A 129 -5.99 -9.71 -3.68
N VAL A 130 -7.06 -10.32 -3.22
CA VAL A 130 -8.08 -10.98 -4.05
C VAL A 130 -9.45 -10.40 -3.72
N ALA A 131 -10.06 -9.71 -4.69
CA ALA A 131 -11.44 -9.27 -4.62
C ALA A 131 -12.32 -10.16 -5.52
N SER A 132 -11.86 -10.39 -6.76
CA SER A 132 -12.54 -11.21 -7.76
C SER A 132 -11.54 -11.63 -8.83
N GLY A 133 -11.76 -12.78 -9.48
CA GLY A 133 -10.96 -13.25 -10.62
C GLY A 133 -10.90 -12.30 -11.80
N ARG A 134 -11.82 -11.33 -11.88
CA ARG A 134 -11.87 -10.32 -12.96
C ARG A 134 -10.78 -9.23 -12.87
N PHE A 135 -10.06 -9.14 -11.77
CA PHE A 135 -9.09 -8.07 -11.53
C PHE A 135 -7.64 -8.53 -11.63
N GLY A 136 -7.33 -9.37 -12.61
CA GLY A 136 -5.96 -9.83 -12.86
C GLY A 136 -5.50 -10.95 -11.91
N VAL A 137 -6.44 -11.65 -11.28
CA VAL A 137 -6.15 -12.82 -10.45
C VAL A 137 -6.00 -14.04 -11.34
N THR A 138 -4.79 -14.61 -11.35
CA THR A 138 -4.47 -15.85 -12.05
C THR A 138 -3.94 -16.89 -11.05
N SER A 139 -3.90 -18.16 -11.43
CA SER A 139 -3.30 -19.21 -10.60
C SER A 139 -1.82 -18.89 -10.27
N ARG A 140 -1.08 -18.38 -11.25
CA ARG A 140 0.31 -17.94 -11.05
C ARG A 140 0.43 -16.82 -10.03
N TYR A 141 -0.45 -15.83 -10.10
CA TYR A 141 -0.52 -14.75 -9.11
C TYR A 141 -0.78 -15.30 -7.71
N LEU A 142 -1.73 -16.22 -7.56
CA LEU A 142 -2.07 -16.80 -6.26
C LEU A 142 -0.94 -17.62 -5.65
N VAL A 143 -0.29 -18.50 -6.44
CA VAL A 143 0.80 -19.36 -5.93
C VAL A 143 2.08 -18.57 -5.61
N SER A 144 2.25 -17.38 -6.15
CA SER A 144 3.38 -16.49 -5.83
C SER A 144 3.19 -15.73 -4.53
N ALA A 145 2.03 -15.80 -3.89
CA ALA A 145 1.73 -15.08 -2.66
C ALA A 145 2.46 -15.69 -1.46
N ARG A 146 3.04 -14.83 -0.62
CA ARG A 146 3.41 -15.19 0.75
C ARG A 146 2.21 -15.10 1.69
N GLU A 147 1.33 -14.14 1.43
CA GLU A 147 0.04 -13.96 2.10
C GLU A 147 -1.03 -13.64 1.05
N ILE A 148 -2.23 -14.19 1.23
CA ILE A 148 -3.40 -13.81 0.44
C ILE A 148 -4.29 -12.95 1.33
N GLN A 149 -4.64 -11.77 0.82
CA GLN A 149 -5.59 -10.88 1.47
C GLN A 149 -6.91 -10.88 0.72
N ILE A 150 -7.95 -11.39 1.35
CA ILE A 150 -9.29 -11.36 0.77
C ILE A 150 -9.91 -10.00 1.01
N LYS A 151 -10.31 -9.32 -0.08
CA LYS A 151 -11.03 -8.06 -0.02
C LYS A 151 -12.52 -8.34 0.01
N MET A 152 -13.16 -8.06 1.13
CA MET A 152 -14.58 -8.34 1.33
C MET A 152 -15.49 -7.31 0.65
N ALA A 153 -15.20 -6.01 0.84
CA ALA A 153 -16.00 -4.92 0.31
C ALA A 153 -15.21 -3.60 0.34
N GLN A 154 -15.80 -2.58 -0.26
CA GLN A 154 -15.32 -1.20 -0.18
C GLN A 154 -16.52 -0.27 -0.06
N GLY A 155 -16.49 0.62 0.93
CA GLY A 155 -17.64 1.43 1.34
C GLY A 155 -18.27 2.31 0.25
N ALA A 156 -17.50 2.78 -0.73
CA ALA A 156 -18.02 3.59 -1.83
C ALA A 156 -18.57 2.79 -3.02
N LYS A 157 -18.40 1.48 -3.06
CA LYS A 157 -18.75 0.65 -4.23
C LYS A 157 -20.14 0.03 -4.20
N PRO A 158 -20.76 -0.31 -3.06
CA PRO A 158 -22.15 -0.77 -3.04
C PRO A 158 -23.07 0.28 -3.68
N GLY A 159 -23.87 -0.14 -4.68
CA GLY A 159 -24.72 0.73 -5.46
C GLY A 159 -24.03 1.57 -6.56
N GLU A 160 -22.73 1.84 -6.44
CA GLU A 160 -21.95 2.70 -7.37
C GLU A 160 -21.07 1.90 -8.34
N GLY A 161 -20.52 0.77 -7.86
CA GLY A 161 -19.55 -0.01 -8.63
C GLY A 161 -18.14 0.56 -8.64
N GLY A 162 -17.27 0.04 -9.51
CA GLY A 162 -15.89 0.45 -9.71
C GLY A 162 -15.59 0.92 -11.11
N HIS A 163 -14.69 1.86 -11.26
CA HIS A 163 -14.32 2.43 -12.53
C HIS A 163 -12.81 2.70 -12.61
N LEU A 164 -12.17 2.24 -13.69
CA LEU A 164 -10.82 2.66 -14.08
C LEU A 164 -10.93 3.43 -15.40
N PRO A 165 -10.68 4.75 -15.42
CA PRO A 165 -10.81 5.56 -16.63
C PRO A 165 -9.89 5.09 -17.75
N ALA A 166 -10.31 5.22 -19.01
CA ALA A 166 -9.56 4.84 -20.19
C ALA A 166 -8.11 5.34 -20.18
N LYS A 167 -7.90 6.58 -19.77
CA LYS A 167 -6.58 7.22 -19.67
C LYS A 167 -5.62 6.56 -18.68
N LYS A 168 -6.11 5.73 -17.77
CA LYS A 168 -5.30 4.96 -16.80
C LYS A 168 -5.12 3.49 -17.23
N VAL A 169 -5.81 3.06 -18.28
CA VAL A 169 -5.68 1.70 -18.83
C VAL A 169 -4.53 1.69 -19.85
N TYR A 170 -3.32 1.82 -19.34
CA TYR A 170 -2.10 1.69 -20.14
C TYR A 170 -1.92 0.26 -20.67
N PRO A 171 -1.08 0.03 -21.70
CA PRO A 171 -0.87 -1.32 -22.26
C PRO A 171 -0.49 -2.37 -21.23
N TRP A 172 0.37 -2.04 -20.26
CA TRP A 172 0.80 -2.96 -19.20
C TRP A 172 -0.30 -3.24 -18.17
N VAL A 173 -1.16 -2.25 -17.86
CA VAL A 173 -2.34 -2.46 -17.00
C VAL A 173 -3.34 -3.36 -17.70
N ALA A 174 -3.61 -3.09 -18.99
CA ALA A 174 -4.53 -3.89 -19.80
C ALA A 174 -4.05 -5.35 -19.92
N LYS A 175 -2.76 -5.57 -20.15
CA LYS A 175 -2.16 -6.90 -20.19
C LYS A 175 -2.40 -7.67 -18.89
N THR A 176 -2.15 -7.05 -17.74
CA THR A 176 -2.34 -7.67 -16.42
C THR A 176 -3.81 -7.95 -16.11
N ARG A 177 -4.71 -7.08 -16.56
CA ARG A 177 -6.16 -7.20 -16.34
C ARG A 177 -6.91 -7.92 -17.46
N HIS A 178 -6.20 -8.45 -18.45
CA HIS A 178 -6.78 -9.14 -19.63
C HIS A 178 -7.83 -8.27 -20.33
N SER A 179 -7.50 -7.01 -20.61
CA SER A 179 -8.37 -6.00 -21.19
C SER A 179 -7.71 -5.26 -22.35
N THR A 180 -8.41 -4.30 -22.94
CA THR A 180 -7.93 -3.50 -24.09
C THR A 180 -7.36 -2.17 -23.59
N PRO A 181 -6.13 -1.78 -23.99
CA PRO A 181 -5.57 -0.47 -23.64
C PRO A 181 -6.45 0.69 -24.11
N GLY A 182 -6.54 1.73 -23.27
CA GLY A 182 -7.30 2.92 -23.62
C GLY A 182 -8.84 2.76 -23.57
N VAL A 183 -9.34 1.61 -23.12
CA VAL A 183 -10.76 1.37 -22.90
C VAL A 183 -11.04 1.35 -21.40
N SER A 184 -12.03 2.13 -20.95
CA SER A 184 -12.42 2.18 -19.54
C SER A 184 -12.85 0.81 -19.03
N LEU A 185 -12.41 0.47 -17.83
CA LEU A 185 -12.84 -0.74 -17.15
C LEU A 185 -13.93 -0.38 -16.14
N ILE A 186 -15.07 -1.03 -16.26
CA ILE A 186 -16.22 -0.84 -15.39
C ILE A 186 -16.52 -2.16 -14.68
N SER A 187 -16.64 -2.09 -13.37
CA SER A 187 -17.16 -3.18 -12.56
C SER A 187 -18.52 -2.76 -12.02
N PRO A 188 -19.61 -3.34 -12.51
CA PRO A 188 -20.96 -2.90 -12.15
C PRO A 188 -21.26 -3.16 -10.66
N PRO A 189 -22.18 -2.36 -10.04
CA PRO A 189 -22.52 -2.47 -8.62
C PRO A 189 -22.81 -3.90 -8.14
N PRO A 190 -23.59 -4.72 -8.84
CA PRO A 190 -23.88 -6.08 -8.38
C PRO A 190 -22.66 -6.96 -8.14
N HIS A 191 -21.55 -6.72 -8.86
CA HIS A 191 -20.30 -7.47 -8.62
C HIS A 191 -19.63 -7.08 -7.30
N HIS A 192 -19.78 -5.83 -6.87
CA HIS A 192 -19.26 -5.36 -5.60
C HIS A 192 -20.16 -5.73 -4.43
N ASP A 193 -21.46 -5.89 -4.68
CA ASP A 193 -22.43 -6.26 -3.66
C ASP A 193 -22.39 -7.76 -3.34
N ILE A 194 -21.93 -8.58 -4.30
CA ILE A 194 -21.93 -10.06 -4.17
C ILE A 194 -20.53 -10.69 -4.15
N TYR A 195 -19.46 -9.94 -3.87
CA TYR A 195 -18.12 -10.53 -3.73
C TYR A 195 -18.08 -11.72 -2.79
N LEU A 196 -18.91 -11.69 -1.75
CA LEU A 196 -18.94 -12.68 -0.69
C LEU A 196 -19.71 -13.96 -1.02
N SER A 197 -20.73 -13.87 -1.90
CA SER A 197 -21.64 -15.01 -2.04
C SER A 197 -21.24 -16.02 -3.12
N ARG A 198 -20.38 -15.62 -4.08
CA ARG A 198 -20.03 -16.48 -5.23
C ARG A 198 -18.56 -16.90 -5.33
N THR A 199 -17.64 -16.23 -4.67
CA THR A 199 -16.21 -16.60 -4.71
C THR A 199 -15.87 -17.78 -3.81
N TRP A 200 -16.76 -18.17 -2.92
CA TRP A 200 -16.54 -19.24 -1.94
C TRP A 200 -17.25 -20.56 -2.28
N HIS A 201 -17.98 -20.62 -3.39
CA HIS A 201 -18.73 -21.81 -3.80
C HIS A 201 -18.31 -22.39 -5.17
N SER A 202 -17.17 -21.92 -5.73
CA SER A 202 -16.60 -22.47 -6.97
C SER A 202 -15.23 -23.08 -6.76
#